data_f2ad3222d5a6b411a9d9fc7762a37163
#
_entry.id   f2ad3222d5a6b411a9d9fc7762a37163
#
_cell.length_a   1.000
_cell.length_b   1.000
_cell.length_c   1.000
_cell.angle_alpha   90.00
_cell.angle_beta   90.00
_cell.angle_gamma   90.00
#
_symmetry.space_group_name_H-M   'P 1'
#
loop_
_entity.id
_entity.type
_entity.pdbx_description
1 polymer ?
#
loop_
_entity_poly.entity_id
_entity_poly.type
_entity_poly.pdbx_seq_one_letter_code
_entity_poly.pdbx_strand_id
1 'polypeptide(L)'
;MTAIAQVKKEDLKTGSKKSPEAETSVTVNGKNIWIFYHAPSVNNRKIFGGKDALQPDGTVWRLGADYATVLHTDADLTINDLKVPKGDYTLYADLDGGQWKLIVNKTLMDGARHIWGIKMDGSTTNNPATELGRTSMTMAKAGSPVETLKISLSATGAKGKMLVEFEKVTASVPFTVQ
;
A
#
# COMPACT_ATOMS: atom_id res chain seq x y z
N MET A 1 20.78 3.62 -21.49
CA MET A 1 19.92 3.16 -20.40
C MET A 1 19.54 4.37 -19.55
N THR A 2 18.34 4.84 -19.66
CA THR A 2 17.84 5.93 -18.80
C THR A 2 17.66 5.34 -17.41
N ALA A 3 18.44 5.80 -16.44
CA ALA A 3 18.23 5.44 -15.04
C ALA A 3 16.82 5.90 -14.65
N ILE A 4 15.96 4.95 -14.30
CA ILE A 4 14.65 5.26 -13.72
C ILE A 4 14.97 5.94 -12.38
N ALA A 5 14.54 7.19 -12.24
CA ALA A 5 14.76 7.95 -11.01
C ALA A 5 14.12 7.17 -9.84
N GLN A 6 14.95 6.76 -8.89
CA GLN A 6 14.49 6.10 -7.68
C GLN A 6 13.73 7.08 -6.80
N VAL A 7 12.59 6.65 -6.24
CA VAL A 7 11.83 7.46 -5.29
C VAL A 7 12.67 7.73 -4.05
N LYS A 8 12.73 8.98 -3.65
CA LYS A 8 13.36 9.39 -2.39
C LYS A 8 12.27 9.53 -1.33
N LYS A 9 12.48 8.91 -0.17
CA LYS A 9 11.52 8.99 0.94
C LYS A 9 11.19 10.43 1.35
N GLU A 10 12.14 11.35 1.23
CA GLU A 10 11.92 12.77 1.53
C GLU A 10 10.82 13.39 0.65
N ASP A 11 10.70 12.96 -0.60
CA ASP A 11 9.69 13.45 -1.53
C ASP A 11 8.27 12.98 -1.17
N LEU A 12 8.17 11.96 -0.30
CA LEU A 12 6.90 11.38 0.14
C LEU A 12 6.35 12.05 1.42
N LYS A 13 7.14 12.88 2.08
CA LYS A 13 6.75 13.52 3.32
C LYS A 13 5.78 14.68 3.08
N THR A 14 4.68 14.69 3.82
CA THR A 14 3.68 15.76 3.77
C THR A 14 3.68 16.61 5.03
N GLY A 15 4.27 16.12 6.13
CA GLY A 15 4.23 16.77 7.44
C GLY A 15 2.84 16.77 8.07
N SER A 16 1.91 15.96 7.57
CA SER A 16 0.54 15.90 8.10
C SER A 16 0.51 15.35 9.52
N LYS A 17 -0.06 16.13 10.44
CA LYS A 17 -0.27 15.67 11.83
C LYS A 17 -1.46 14.73 11.98
N LYS A 18 -2.41 14.78 11.03
CA LYS A 18 -3.61 13.93 11.05
C LYS A 18 -3.31 12.52 10.56
N SER A 19 -2.35 12.41 9.67
CA SER A 19 -1.93 11.13 9.07
C SER A 19 -0.42 11.13 8.97
N PRO A 20 0.28 10.85 10.09
CA PRO A 20 1.73 10.90 10.12
C PRO A 20 2.35 9.86 9.19
N GLU A 21 3.53 10.18 8.71
CA GLU A 21 4.33 9.24 7.93
C GLU A 21 4.72 8.04 8.76
N ALA A 22 4.68 6.87 8.14
CA ALA A 22 5.12 5.60 8.71
C ALA A 22 5.86 4.78 7.66
N GLU A 23 6.71 3.90 8.14
CA GLU A 23 7.54 3.06 7.30
C GLU A 23 7.71 1.68 7.91
N THR A 24 7.80 0.68 7.06
CA THR A 24 8.20 -0.68 7.42
C THR A 24 9.20 -1.19 6.40
N SER A 25 10.18 -1.98 6.84
CA SER A 25 11.23 -2.49 5.96
C SER A 25 11.72 -3.85 6.40
N VAL A 26 12.23 -4.61 5.44
CA VAL A 26 12.99 -5.84 5.65
C VAL A 26 14.22 -5.83 4.74
N THR A 27 15.26 -6.52 5.17
CA THR A 27 16.44 -6.77 4.34
C THR A 27 16.61 -8.27 4.17
N VAL A 28 16.65 -8.71 2.91
CA VAL A 28 16.84 -10.12 2.54
C VAL A 28 18.03 -10.23 1.62
N ASN A 29 19.07 -10.97 2.03
CA ASN A 29 20.31 -11.14 1.27
C ASN A 29 20.92 -9.79 0.81
N GLY A 30 20.90 -8.78 1.69
CA GLY A 30 21.41 -7.43 1.39
C GLY A 30 20.50 -6.58 0.51
N LYS A 31 19.33 -7.08 0.13
CA LYS A 31 18.34 -6.35 -0.66
C LYS A 31 17.29 -5.73 0.25
N ASN A 32 17.07 -4.44 0.12
CA ASN A 32 16.10 -3.71 0.91
C ASN A 32 14.73 -3.72 0.23
N ILE A 33 13.71 -3.96 1.04
CA ILE A 33 12.31 -3.83 0.65
C ILE A 33 11.67 -2.94 1.71
N TRP A 34 11.04 -1.85 1.29
CA TRP A 34 10.35 -0.98 2.23
C TRP A 34 9.01 -0.49 1.69
N ILE A 35 8.11 -0.18 2.61
CA ILE A 35 6.82 0.46 2.35
C ILE A 35 6.77 1.75 3.15
N PHE A 36 6.42 2.85 2.49
CA PHE A 36 6.20 4.16 3.09
C PHE A 36 4.73 4.55 2.91
N TYR A 37 4.10 5.00 3.97
CA TYR A 37 2.67 5.31 3.95
C TYR A 37 2.32 6.43 4.92
N HIS A 38 1.13 7.00 4.76
CA HIS A 38 0.56 7.97 5.66
C HIS A 38 -0.55 7.28 6.44
N ALA A 39 -0.45 7.30 7.77
CA ALA A 39 -1.25 6.47 8.66
C ALA A 39 -2.45 7.24 9.24
N PRO A 40 -3.66 7.12 8.64
CA PRO A 40 -4.85 7.71 9.23
C PRO A 40 -5.30 6.95 10.46
N SER A 41 -6.08 7.62 11.30
CA SER A 41 -6.74 7.03 12.48
C SER A 41 -8.25 6.91 12.26
N VAL A 42 -8.87 5.98 12.96
CA VAL A 42 -10.32 5.72 12.87
C VAL A 42 -11.13 6.92 13.33
N ASN A 43 -10.78 7.52 14.46
CA ASN A 43 -11.46 8.72 15.00
C ASN A 43 -12.98 8.55 15.06
N ASN A 44 -13.46 7.45 15.62
CA ASN A 44 -14.88 7.11 15.75
C ASN A 44 -15.65 7.06 14.41
N ARG A 45 -14.96 6.87 13.30
CA ARG A 45 -15.58 6.74 11.98
C ARG A 45 -15.73 5.28 11.59
N LYS A 46 -16.71 5.00 10.74
CA LYS A 46 -16.80 3.70 10.05
C LYS A 46 -15.88 3.73 8.84
N ILE A 47 -14.80 2.97 8.87
CA ILE A 47 -13.81 2.98 7.80
C ILE A 47 -14.22 2.04 6.67
N PHE A 48 -14.59 0.81 6.99
CA PHE A 48 -14.93 -0.23 6.02
C PHE A 48 -16.30 -0.84 6.28
N GLY A 49 -16.81 -1.57 5.31
CA GLY A 49 -18.02 -2.39 5.46
C GLY A 49 -19.29 -1.65 5.07
N GLY A 50 -19.59 -1.65 3.79
CA GLY A 50 -20.82 -1.07 3.26
C GLY A 50 -20.63 0.23 2.49
N LYS A 51 -21.74 0.74 1.96
CA LYS A 51 -21.73 1.93 1.09
C LYS A 51 -21.57 3.24 1.86
N ASP A 52 -21.86 3.22 3.15
CA ASP A 52 -21.79 4.37 4.05
C ASP A 52 -20.44 4.52 4.78
N ALA A 53 -19.51 3.61 4.51
CA ALA A 53 -18.17 3.65 5.07
C ALA A 53 -17.31 4.75 4.42
N LEU A 54 -16.26 5.18 5.12
CA LEU A 54 -15.29 6.14 4.59
C LEU A 54 -14.61 5.60 3.33
N GLN A 55 -14.32 4.31 3.35
CA GLN A 55 -13.82 3.56 2.20
C GLN A 55 -14.89 2.52 1.82
N PRO A 56 -15.82 2.86 0.93
CA PRO A 56 -16.96 1.99 0.63
C PRO A 56 -16.55 0.72 -0.11
N ASP A 57 -17.34 -0.32 0.07
CA ASP A 57 -17.20 -1.56 -0.72
C ASP A 57 -17.29 -1.27 -2.22
N GLY A 58 -16.47 -1.95 -3.01
CA GLY A 58 -16.41 -1.78 -4.46
C GLY A 58 -15.60 -0.57 -4.92
N THR A 59 -14.92 0.13 -4.01
CA THR A 59 -14.02 1.23 -4.36
C THR A 59 -12.56 0.85 -4.23
N VAL A 60 -11.68 1.65 -4.81
CA VAL A 60 -10.23 1.50 -4.67
C VAL A 60 -9.72 2.46 -3.61
N TRP A 61 -9.00 1.92 -2.64
CA TRP A 61 -8.36 2.65 -1.55
C TRP A 61 -6.84 2.69 -1.76
N ARG A 62 -6.23 3.85 -1.56
CA ARG A 62 -4.78 4.05 -1.74
C ARG A 62 -3.92 3.58 -0.55
N LEU A 63 -4.47 2.67 0.28
CA LEU A 63 -3.79 2.06 1.44
C LEU A 63 -3.21 3.07 2.43
N GLY A 64 -3.88 4.16 2.61
CA GLY A 64 -3.46 5.23 3.51
C GLY A 64 -4.20 6.52 3.25
N ALA A 65 -3.70 7.60 3.84
CA ALA A 65 -4.16 8.96 3.61
C ALA A 65 -3.12 9.73 2.78
N ASP A 66 -3.45 10.96 2.40
CA ASP A 66 -2.59 11.83 1.59
C ASP A 66 -2.12 11.14 0.31
N TYR A 67 -0.83 10.93 0.13
CA TYR A 67 -0.31 10.21 -1.04
C TYR A 67 -0.56 8.71 -0.94
N ALA A 68 -0.64 8.05 -2.09
CA ALA A 68 -0.71 6.60 -2.14
C ALA A 68 0.51 5.98 -1.46
N THR A 69 0.30 4.83 -0.83
CA THR A 69 1.38 4.03 -0.23
C THR A 69 2.38 3.62 -1.30
N VAL A 70 3.65 3.69 -0.99
CA VAL A 70 4.76 3.39 -1.92
C VAL A 70 5.51 2.15 -1.45
N LEU A 71 5.75 1.24 -2.40
CA LEU A 71 6.63 0.07 -2.24
C LEU A 71 7.92 0.31 -3.01
N HIS A 72 9.05 0.11 -2.34
CA HIS A 72 10.36 0.00 -2.97
C HIS A 72 10.91 -1.41 -2.78
N THR A 73 11.51 -1.97 -3.81
CA THR A 73 12.23 -3.24 -3.71
C THR A 73 13.51 -3.26 -4.53
N ASP A 74 14.62 -3.61 -3.88
CA ASP A 74 15.91 -3.83 -4.56
C ASP A 74 15.99 -5.17 -5.28
N ALA A 75 15.03 -6.06 -5.05
CA ALA A 75 14.98 -7.39 -5.63
C ALA A 75 13.66 -7.63 -6.36
N ASP A 76 13.67 -8.54 -7.32
CA ASP A 76 12.43 -9.05 -7.90
C ASP A 76 11.64 -9.81 -6.84
N LEU A 77 10.35 -9.57 -6.76
CA LEU A 77 9.44 -10.23 -5.84
C LEU A 77 8.41 -11.05 -6.61
N THR A 78 7.91 -12.08 -5.95
CA THR A 78 6.61 -12.67 -6.29
C THR A 78 5.68 -12.42 -5.11
N ILE A 79 4.70 -11.53 -5.28
CA ILE A 79 3.71 -11.21 -4.25
C ILE A 79 2.49 -12.08 -4.52
N ASN A 80 2.27 -13.10 -3.68
CA ASN A 80 1.30 -14.17 -3.91
C ASN A 80 1.53 -14.81 -5.29
N ASP A 81 0.74 -14.47 -6.30
CA ASP A 81 0.88 -14.97 -7.67
C ASP A 81 1.37 -13.90 -8.67
N LEU A 82 1.66 -12.69 -8.20
CA LEU A 82 2.03 -11.55 -9.04
C LEU A 82 3.55 -11.34 -9.04
N LYS A 83 4.15 -11.36 -10.22
CA LYS A 83 5.57 -11.01 -10.39
C LYS A 83 5.73 -9.49 -10.35
N VAL A 84 6.59 -9.01 -9.45
CA VAL A 84 6.89 -7.60 -9.22
C VAL A 84 8.39 -7.40 -9.35
N PRO A 85 8.86 -6.92 -10.51
CA PRO A 85 10.30 -6.64 -10.71
C PRO A 85 10.81 -5.62 -9.70
N LYS A 86 12.11 -5.64 -9.44
CA LYS A 86 12.75 -4.60 -8.62
C LYS A 86 12.40 -3.21 -9.15
N GLY A 87 12.12 -2.28 -8.24
CA GLY A 87 11.71 -0.92 -8.59
C GLY A 87 10.81 -0.29 -7.54
N ASP A 88 10.13 0.77 -7.94
CA ASP A 88 9.23 1.55 -7.11
C ASP A 88 7.80 1.49 -7.66
N TYR A 89 6.83 1.37 -6.75
CA TYR A 89 5.43 1.19 -7.09
C TYR A 89 4.54 1.94 -6.12
N THR A 90 3.34 2.32 -6.56
CA THR A 90 2.26 2.70 -5.66
C THR A 90 1.35 1.50 -5.41
N LEU A 91 0.80 1.41 -4.19
CA LEU A 91 -0.05 0.32 -3.76
C LEU A 91 -1.47 0.80 -3.47
N TYR A 92 -2.43 -0.01 -3.87
CA TYR A 92 -3.85 0.22 -3.62
C TYR A 92 -4.51 -1.09 -3.19
N ALA A 93 -5.69 -0.97 -2.60
CA ALA A 93 -6.56 -2.12 -2.37
C ALA A 93 -7.90 -1.91 -3.08
N ASP A 94 -8.31 -2.88 -3.87
CA ASP A 94 -9.66 -2.97 -4.39
C ASP A 94 -10.53 -3.63 -3.30
N LEU A 95 -11.48 -2.87 -2.79
CA LEU A 95 -12.32 -3.25 -1.64
C LEU A 95 -13.57 -3.96 -2.15
N ASP A 96 -13.41 -5.14 -2.68
CA ASP A 96 -14.49 -5.91 -3.25
C ASP A 96 -15.19 -6.76 -2.17
N GLY A 97 -16.20 -6.16 -1.51
CA GLY A 97 -17.13 -6.87 -0.63
C GLY A 97 -16.47 -7.69 0.50
N GLY A 98 -15.39 -7.22 1.09
CA GLY A 98 -14.68 -7.93 2.15
C GLY A 98 -13.63 -8.93 1.65
N GLN A 99 -13.52 -9.11 0.34
CA GLN A 99 -12.42 -9.83 -0.29
C GLN A 99 -11.57 -8.86 -1.08
N TRP A 100 -10.49 -8.37 -0.47
CA TRP A 100 -9.65 -7.35 -1.07
C TRP A 100 -8.64 -7.94 -2.06
N LYS A 101 -8.30 -7.13 -3.05
CA LYS A 101 -7.17 -7.40 -3.94
C LYS A 101 -6.14 -6.28 -3.79
N LEU A 102 -4.89 -6.66 -3.64
CA LEU A 102 -3.78 -5.71 -3.70
C LEU A 102 -3.55 -5.32 -5.16
N ILE A 103 -3.45 -4.02 -5.42
CA ILE A 103 -3.10 -3.46 -6.72
C ILE A 103 -1.70 -2.90 -6.63
N VAL A 104 -0.83 -3.31 -7.54
CA VAL A 104 0.52 -2.77 -7.70
C VAL A 104 0.55 -1.93 -8.97
N ASN A 105 0.84 -0.64 -8.84
CA ASN A 105 0.83 0.30 -9.95
C ASN A 105 2.24 0.86 -10.22
N LYS A 106 2.61 0.96 -11.49
CA LYS A 106 3.92 1.46 -11.92
C LYS A 106 4.03 2.99 -11.89
N THR A 107 2.92 3.71 -11.78
CA THR A 107 2.92 5.16 -11.78
C THR A 107 3.08 5.71 -10.37
N LEU A 108 4.13 6.51 -10.15
CA LEU A 108 4.47 7.10 -8.86
C LEU A 108 4.02 8.56 -8.76
N MET A 109 4.14 9.31 -9.86
CA MET A 109 3.85 10.74 -9.93
C MET A 109 3.05 11.06 -11.18
N ASP A 110 2.22 12.07 -11.11
CA ASP A 110 1.35 12.52 -12.21
C ASP A 110 1.97 13.61 -13.07
N GLY A 111 3.27 13.72 -13.14
CA GLY A 111 3.98 14.71 -13.95
C GLY A 111 4.02 16.14 -13.37
N ALA A 112 3.21 16.44 -12.37
CA ALA A 112 3.11 17.75 -11.72
C ALA A 112 3.78 17.79 -10.33
N ARG A 113 4.65 16.86 -10.02
CA ARG A 113 5.31 16.65 -8.73
C ARG A 113 4.43 16.03 -7.65
N HIS A 114 3.25 15.56 -8.00
CA HIS A 114 2.36 14.89 -7.05
C HIS A 114 2.56 13.38 -7.14
N ILE A 115 2.61 12.74 -5.98
CA ILE A 115 2.56 11.28 -5.93
C ILE A 115 1.19 10.83 -6.41
N TRP A 116 1.17 9.87 -7.31
CA TRP A 116 -0.04 9.31 -7.87
C TRP A 116 -0.96 8.77 -6.77
N GLY A 117 -2.24 8.79 -6.99
CA GLY A 117 -3.20 8.18 -6.10
C GLY A 117 -4.17 9.14 -5.42
N ILE A 118 -3.95 10.44 -5.54
CA ILE A 118 -4.86 11.45 -4.97
C ILE A 118 -5.31 12.46 -6.02
N LYS A 119 -6.60 12.75 -6.05
CA LYS A 119 -7.18 13.82 -6.86
C LYS A 119 -7.23 15.12 -6.06
N MET A 120 -7.50 16.23 -6.76
CA MET A 120 -7.63 17.55 -6.15
C MET A 120 -8.69 17.61 -5.04
N ASP A 121 -9.75 16.81 -5.14
CA ASP A 121 -10.81 16.71 -4.14
C ASP A 121 -10.46 15.78 -2.96
N GLY A 122 -9.25 15.20 -2.93
CA GLY A 122 -8.79 14.30 -1.89
C GLY A 122 -9.18 12.83 -2.10
N SER A 123 -9.94 12.51 -3.14
CA SER A 123 -10.31 11.13 -3.43
C SER A 123 -9.16 10.34 -4.06
N THR A 124 -9.25 9.01 -3.95
CA THR A 124 -8.27 8.10 -4.56
C THR A 124 -8.45 8.06 -6.08
N THR A 125 -7.33 8.04 -6.79
CA THR A 125 -7.29 7.71 -8.21
C THR A 125 -6.24 6.63 -8.46
N ASN A 126 -6.61 5.62 -9.21
CA ASN A 126 -5.72 4.57 -9.69
C ASN A 126 -5.91 4.47 -11.20
N ASN A 127 -4.83 4.56 -11.96
CA ASN A 127 -4.89 4.42 -13.40
C ASN A 127 -4.76 2.95 -13.80
N PRO A 128 -5.83 2.30 -14.29
CA PRO A 128 -5.76 0.90 -14.69
C PRO A 128 -4.74 0.62 -15.79
N ALA A 129 -4.49 1.59 -16.66
CA ALA A 129 -3.55 1.42 -17.78
C ALA A 129 -2.09 1.26 -17.32
N THR A 130 -1.75 1.70 -16.11
CA THR A 130 -0.39 1.61 -15.54
C THR A 130 -0.29 0.60 -14.41
N GLU A 131 -1.34 -0.14 -14.10
CA GLU A 131 -1.24 -1.25 -13.16
C GLU A 131 -0.26 -2.30 -13.67
N LEU A 132 0.61 -2.77 -12.76
CA LEU A 132 1.40 -3.97 -13.03
C LEU A 132 0.52 -5.21 -12.93
N GLY A 133 -0.37 -5.24 -11.96
CA GLY A 133 -1.32 -6.33 -11.75
C GLY A 133 -2.00 -6.26 -10.39
N ARG A 134 -2.84 -7.25 -10.15
CA ARG A 134 -3.60 -7.41 -8.91
C ARG A 134 -3.44 -8.82 -8.38
N THR A 135 -3.50 -8.96 -7.06
CA THR A 135 -3.45 -10.27 -6.40
C THR A 135 -4.37 -10.29 -5.19
N SER A 136 -4.99 -11.43 -4.92
CA SER A 136 -5.92 -11.57 -3.79
C SER A 136 -5.19 -11.48 -2.46
N MET A 137 -5.82 -10.81 -1.50
CA MET A 137 -5.34 -10.73 -0.12
C MET A 137 -6.07 -11.73 0.76
N THR A 138 -5.40 -12.20 1.80
CA THR A 138 -6.02 -13.02 2.84
C THR A 138 -6.64 -12.09 3.87
N MET A 139 -7.97 -12.21 4.04
CA MET A 139 -8.74 -11.35 4.93
C MET A 139 -9.00 -12.03 6.28
N ALA A 140 -8.95 -11.26 7.35
CA ALA A 140 -9.34 -11.69 8.69
C ALA A 140 -9.85 -10.51 9.52
N LYS A 141 -10.47 -10.82 10.64
CA LYS A 141 -10.82 -9.81 11.65
C LYS A 141 -9.61 -9.59 12.56
N ALA A 142 -9.35 -8.34 12.91
CA ALA A 142 -8.38 -8.03 13.97
C ALA A 142 -8.85 -8.59 15.32
N GLY A 143 -7.93 -9.08 16.13
CA GLY A 143 -8.23 -9.57 17.48
C GLY A 143 -8.77 -8.47 18.39
N SER A 144 -8.31 -7.24 18.18
CA SER A 144 -8.82 -6.01 18.79
C SER A 144 -8.76 -4.88 17.76
N PRO A 145 -9.61 -3.82 17.90
CA PRO A 145 -9.61 -2.71 16.95
C PRO A 145 -8.24 -2.03 16.84
N VAL A 146 -7.83 -1.71 15.63
CA VAL A 146 -6.57 -1.00 15.33
C VAL A 146 -6.92 0.44 14.98
N GLU A 147 -6.62 1.38 15.88
CA GLU A 147 -7.01 2.78 15.75
C GLU A 147 -6.27 3.51 14.62
N THR A 148 -4.97 3.25 14.47
CA THR A 148 -4.15 3.89 13.44
C THR A 148 -3.68 2.84 12.45
N LEU A 149 -3.82 3.13 11.15
CA LEU A 149 -3.37 2.22 10.09
C LEU A 149 -1.94 1.74 10.35
N LYS A 150 -1.75 0.43 10.29
CA LYS A 150 -0.44 -0.20 10.42
C LYS A 150 -0.19 -1.14 9.25
N ILE A 151 0.88 -0.89 8.53
CA ILE A 151 1.40 -1.79 7.50
C ILE A 151 2.72 -2.35 7.99
N SER A 152 2.91 -3.66 7.92
CA SER A 152 4.11 -4.34 8.40
C SER A 152 4.65 -5.30 7.36
N LEU A 153 5.96 -5.27 7.17
CA LEU A 153 6.71 -6.28 6.44
C LEU A 153 7.43 -7.18 7.43
N SER A 154 7.43 -8.47 7.18
CA SER A 154 8.24 -9.45 7.90
C SER A 154 8.82 -10.43 6.89
N ALA A 155 9.97 -11.03 7.22
CA ALA A 155 10.59 -12.03 6.36
C ALA A 155 11.36 -13.06 7.18
N THR A 156 11.34 -14.30 6.72
CA THR A 156 12.18 -15.40 7.21
C THR A 156 12.82 -16.05 6.00
N GLY A 157 14.15 -15.91 5.87
CA GLY A 157 14.84 -16.26 4.63
C GLY A 157 14.29 -15.44 3.46
N ALA A 158 14.03 -16.09 2.33
CA ALA A 158 13.49 -15.46 1.12
C ALA A 158 11.97 -15.30 1.13
N LYS A 159 11.27 -15.78 2.15
CA LYS A 159 9.82 -15.71 2.28
C LYS A 159 9.40 -14.61 3.23
N GLY A 160 8.44 -13.81 2.82
CA GLY A 160 7.94 -12.72 3.65
C GLY A 160 6.43 -12.58 3.59
N LYS A 161 5.95 -11.60 4.33
CA LYS A 161 4.53 -11.27 4.44
C LYS A 161 4.36 -9.77 4.58
N MET A 162 3.42 -9.21 3.86
CA MET A 162 2.88 -7.88 4.10
C MET A 162 1.56 -8.01 4.84
N LEU A 163 1.41 -7.28 5.94
CA LEU A 163 0.19 -7.24 6.76
C LEU A 163 -0.31 -5.81 6.86
N VAL A 164 -1.59 -5.62 6.55
CA VAL A 164 -2.31 -4.35 6.71
C VAL A 164 -3.33 -4.52 7.82
N GLU A 165 -3.29 -3.65 8.82
CA GLU A 165 -4.20 -3.67 9.97
C GLU A 165 -4.83 -2.30 10.16
N PHE A 166 -6.15 -2.23 10.11
CA PHE A 166 -6.88 -0.98 10.31
C PHE A 166 -8.32 -1.25 10.73
N GLU A 167 -8.82 -0.53 11.73
CA GLU A 167 -10.15 -0.73 12.32
C GLU A 167 -10.28 -2.18 12.82
N LYS A 168 -11.18 -2.96 12.27
CA LYS A 168 -11.42 -4.37 12.62
C LYS A 168 -10.93 -5.33 11.54
N VAL A 169 -10.19 -4.83 10.55
CA VAL A 169 -9.79 -5.60 9.37
C VAL A 169 -8.29 -5.85 9.37
N THR A 170 -7.91 -7.07 9.04
CA THR A 170 -6.56 -7.41 8.64
C THR A 170 -6.57 -7.97 7.22
N ALA A 171 -5.61 -7.54 6.43
CA ALA A 171 -5.42 -8.02 5.06
C ALA A 171 -3.94 -8.33 4.85
N SER A 172 -3.62 -9.47 4.31
CA SER A 172 -2.24 -9.89 4.14
C SER A 172 -1.98 -10.57 2.81
N VAL A 173 -0.74 -10.49 2.36
CA VAL A 173 -0.22 -11.25 1.21
C VAL A 173 1.15 -11.81 1.53
N PRO A 174 1.45 -13.03 1.13
CA PRO A 174 2.81 -13.57 1.18
C PRO A 174 3.63 -13.02 0.00
N PHE A 175 4.93 -12.93 0.17
CA PHE A 175 5.84 -12.68 -0.93
C PHE A 175 7.09 -13.54 -0.84
N THR A 176 7.73 -13.72 -1.97
CA THR A 176 9.04 -14.39 -2.07
C THR A 176 10.02 -13.43 -2.72
N VAL A 177 11.22 -13.35 -2.17
CA VAL A 177 12.33 -12.56 -2.70
C VAL A 177 13.16 -13.44 -3.63
N GLN A 178 13.35 -12.98 -4.85
CA GLN A 178 14.14 -13.71 -5.85
C GLN A 178 15.62 -13.44 -5.71
#